data_9a46966c3bc695404f2d05881d4936c8
#
_entry.id   9a46966c3bc695404f2d05881d4936c8
#
_cell.length_a   1.000
_cell.length_b   1.000
_cell.length_c   1.000
_cell.angle_alpha   90.00
_cell.angle_beta   90.00
_cell.angle_gamma   90.00
#
_symmetry.space_group_name_H-M   'P 1'
#
loop_
_entity.id
_entity.type
_entity.pdbx_description
1 polymer ?
#
loop_
_entity_poly.entity_id
_entity_poly.type
_entity_poly.pdbx_seq_one_letter_code
_entity_poly.pdbx_strand_id
1 'polypeptide(L)'
;MCAIAGIIGQLAEFQQKVHLASILAAMTHRGPDSTDIEILENHGCFGHNRLSIIDLNERAKQPMWDYSQRFCLSFNGEIYNFQSLKKELRQLGHQFRTQSDSEVLIEAWAEWGIASINRLVGMFAFAVWDRKDKQLYLVRDRMGEKPLYFSSIKQNFTNGLVFASELKGLIKYPFVKKSLSMTALSHYLSFNYTSTDDAIFEGIHKLPPAAYLHYNLNTHQYCVKEYWSLAESFHDKLAISFDDATAELNYLLAESVNGQVLADVPLGAFLSGGIDSAAVVSHMRRNNLKQVNTYSIGFKEKTYNELPLSQKTAQHLGVNHQAKIVFPPISHLLPKLISSFDEPFADTSLIPTYLLCDFAKKHVTVSLSGDGGDELFGGYITYQADRYHQFMQHLPIATRKMLLKLSHYLPTSFNKISWDYKIKQFLRGSLLDFKSAHTSWREIFNPDQKKLLWPEWVEHNSKDWFNDVADCHYLDQAMYVDMKTWLVDDILVKVDRVSMAHSLEVRTPFLDHRLVQFAARMPISYKIHNRQSKCILRASHARYLPPAVLRQPKKGFNSPISYWLSNELFELAYEVTTSQQLTTWFNKSAIEKMWYEHRNSLYDNGHRLFNLLCLGLWCQSYL
;
A
#
# COMPACT_ATOMS: atom_id res chain seq x y z
N MET A 1 -3.56 10.35 10.57
CA MET A 1 -4.55 9.46 9.89
C MET A 1 -5.50 8.86 10.92
N CYS A 2 -6.72 8.54 10.50
CA CYS A 2 -7.82 8.19 11.38
C CYS A 2 -8.31 6.76 11.12
N ALA A 3 -9.32 6.33 11.85
CA ALA A 3 -10.17 5.20 11.45
C ALA A 3 -11.60 5.69 11.30
N ILE A 4 -12.26 5.26 10.23
CA ILE A 4 -13.68 5.46 10.00
C ILE A 4 -14.41 4.13 10.07
N ALA A 5 -15.65 4.18 10.56
CA ALA A 5 -16.56 3.04 10.52
C ALA A 5 -18.01 3.53 10.49
N GLY A 6 -18.91 2.68 10.01
CA GLY A 6 -20.33 2.97 10.05
C GLY A 6 -21.18 1.76 9.79
N ILE A 7 -22.40 1.84 10.29
CA ILE A 7 -23.46 0.85 10.10
C ILE A 7 -24.67 1.59 9.55
N ILE A 8 -25.16 1.22 8.39
CA ILE A 8 -26.38 1.76 7.79
C ILE A 8 -27.39 0.62 7.68
N GLY A 9 -28.58 0.81 8.24
CA GLY A 9 -29.64 -0.18 8.25
C GLY A 9 -30.62 0.03 9.41
N GLN A 10 -31.71 -0.72 9.41
CA GLN A 10 -32.75 -0.63 10.42
C GLN A 10 -32.38 -1.50 11.65
N LEU A 11 -31.63 -0.94 12.60
CA LEU A 11 -31.31 -1.54 13.89
C LEU A 11 -31.73 -0.60 15.02
N ALA A 12 -32.01 -1.12 16.19
CA ALA A 12 -32.25 -0.27 17.37
C ALA A 12 -30.98 0.57 17.67
N GLU A 13 -31.16 1.84 18.00
CA GLU A 13 -30.08 2.80 18.22
C GLU A 13 -29.04 2.30 19.23
N PHE A 14 -29.48 1.72 20.34
CA PHE A 14 -28.58 1.17 21.35
C PHE A 14 -27.68 0.07 20.79
N GLN A 15 -28.23 -0.85 19.98
CA GLN A 15 -27.45 -1.93 19.35
C GLN A 15 -26.44 -1.36 18.35
N GLN A 16 -26.82 -0.35 17.58
CA GLN A 16 -25.92 0.31 16.64
C GLN A 16 -24.71 0.93 17.36
N LYS A 17 -24.91 1.67 18.45
CA LYS A 17 -23.84 2.26 19.25
C LYS A 17 -22.90 1.21 19.83
N VAL A 18 -23.43 0.14 20.42
CA VAL A 18 -22.61 -0.94 21.01
C VAL A 18 -21.76 -1.63 19.96
N HIS A 19 -22.35 -1.99 18.81
CA HIS A 19 -21.60 -2.64 17.75
C HIS A 19 -20.54 -1.72 17.13
N LEU A 20 -20.88 -0.46 16.85
CA LEU A 20 -19.94 0.50 16.29
C LEU A 20 -18.78 0.80 17.26
N ALA A 21 -19.06 0.91 18.54
CA ALA A 21 -18.01 1.07 19.57
C ALA A 21 -17.02 -0.12 19.56
N SER A 22 -17.52 -1.35 19.38
CA SER A 22 -16.65 -2.54 19.27
C SER A 22 -15.78 -2.50 18.00
N ILE A 23 -16.33 -2.04 16.87
CA ILE A 23 -15.61 -1.86 15.61
C ILE A 23 -14.50 -0.83 15.80
N LEU A 24 -14.80 0.35 16.38
CA LEU A 24 -13.84 1.42 16.61
C LEU A 24 -12.75 1.02 17.61
N ALA A 25 -13.10 0.29 18.68
CA ALA A 25 -12.13 -0.20 19.66
C ALA A 25 -11.04 -1.08 19.03
N ALA A 26 -11.37 -1.88 18.00
CA ALA A 26 -10.41 -2.69 17.26
C ALA A 26 -9.41 -1.85 16.43
N MET A 27 -9.72 -0.57 16.17
CA MET A 27 -8.94 0.32 15.32
C MET A 27 -8.39 1.56 16.06
N THR A 28 -8.39 1.58 17.40
CA THR A 28 -7.94 2.73 18.21
C THR A 28 -6.49 3.13 17.92
N HIS A 29 -5.63 2.16 17.54
CA HIS A 29 -4.23 2.42 17.16
C HIS A 29 -4.09 3.39 15.97
N ARG A 30 -5.10 3.54 15.11
CA ARG A 30 -5.07 4.49 13.99
C ARG A 30 -5.29 5.93 14.46
N GLY A 31 -6.16 6.13 15.42
CA GLY A 31 -6.52 7.46 15.92
C GLY A 31 -6.73 7.45 17.44
N PRO A 32 -5.65 7.55 18.23
CA PRO A 32 -5.72 7.43 19.68
C PRO A 32 -6.20 8.70 20.40
N ASP A 33 -6.34 9.84 19.70
CA ASP A 33 -6.58 11.14 20.35
C ASP A 33 -8.04 11.32 20.79
N SER A 34 -9.00 10.87 19.97
CA SER A 34 -10.42 10.81 20.36
C SER A 34 -11.19 9.75 19.59
N THR A 35 -12.31 9.31 20.18
CA THR A 35 -13.29 8.41 19.55
C THR A 35 -14.67 9.01 19.68
N ASP A 36 -15.35 9.24 18.58
CA ASP A 36 -16.67 9.85 18.55
C ASP A 36 -17.64 9.03 17.67
N ILE A 37 -18.91 9.02 18.04
CA ILE A 37 -20.00 8.31 17.33
C ILE A 37 -21.16 9.28 17.13
N GLU A 38 -21.62 9.37 15.87
CA GLU A 38 -22.80 10.14 15.48
C GLU A 38 -23.93 9.19 15.06
N ILE A 39 -25.12 9.41 15.60
CA ILE A 39 -26.32 8.66 15.24
C ILE A 39 -27.04 9.36 14.10
N LEU A 40 -27.28 8.62 13.04
CA LEU A 40 -27.98 9.08 11.84
C LEU A 40 -29.47 8.82 11.93
N GLU A 41 -30.09 9.33 13.00
CA GLU A 41 -31.48 9.06 13.35
C GLU A 41 -31.75 7.53 13.46
N ASN A 42 -32.82 7.03 12.82
CA ASN A 42 -33.13 5.59 12.79
C ASN A 42 -32.47 4.85 11.61
N HIS A 43 -31.47 5.45 10.96
CA HIS A 43 -30.91 4.95 9.70
C HIS A 43 -29.52 4.36 9.84
N GLY A 44 -28.86 4.56 10.99
CA GLY A 44 -27.52 4.05 11.22
C GLY A 44 -26.70 4.93 12.12
N CYS A 45 -25.40 4.69 12.10
CA CYS A 45 -24.42 5.49 12.85
C CYS A 45 -23.08 5.52 12.12
N PHE A 46 -22.37 6.63 12.27
CA PHE A 46 -20.99 6.81 11.87
C PHE A 46 -20.09 6.92 13.08
N GLY A 47 -18.87 6.43 12.97
CA GLY A 47 -17.84 6.50 13.98
C GLY A 47 -16.50 6.92 13.43
N HIS A 48 -15.70 7.51 14.29
CA HIS A 48 -14.39 8.04 13.94
C HIS A 48 -13.40 7.91 15.11
N ASN A 49 -12.22 7.35 14.85
CA ASN A 49 -11.07 7.45 15.74
C ASN A 49 -10.10 8.49 15.16
N ARG A 50 -9.80 9.54 15.90
CA ARG A 50 -9.03 10.69 15.41
C ARG A 50 -7.56 10.59 15.78
N LEU A 51 -6.69 10.82 14.78
CA LEU A 51 -5.33 11.29 14.96
C LEU A 51 -5.29 12.76 14.49
N SER A 52 -5.11 13.69 15.40
CA SER A 52 -5.19 15.13 15.13
C SER A 52 -3.92 15.62 14.46
N ILE A 53 -4.02 16.11 13.22
CA ILE A 53 -2.89 16.58 12.41
C ILE A 53 -3.11 18.01 11.92
N ILE A 54 -4.28 18.31 11.36
CA ILE A 54 -4.71 19.66 10.97
C ILE A 54 -5.87 20.07 11.86
N ASP A 55 -5.80 21.27 12.41
CA ASP A 55 -6.74 21.85 13.38
C ASP A 55 -6.93 20.95 14.61
N LEU A 56 -6.03 21.09 15.59
CA LEU A 56 -6.02 20.28 16.81
C LEU A 56 -7.21 20.57 17.76
N ASN A 57 -8.09 21.50 17.36
CA ASN A 57 -9.24 21.90 18.18
C ASN A 57 -10.32 20.82 18.19
N GLU A 58 -11.05 20.72 19.31
CA GLU A 58 -12.20 19.81 19.42
C GLU A 58 -13.33 20.11 18.42
N ARG A 59 -13.44 21.33 17.89
CA ARG A 59 -14.42 21.69 16.86
C ARG A 59 -14.22 20.94 15.54
N ALA A 60 -13.01 20.43 15.28
CA ALA A 60 -12.69 19.63 14.12
C ALA A 60 -12.90 18.12 14.34
N LYS A 61 -13.62 17.71 15.39
CA LYS A 61 -14.02 16.32 15.61
C LYS A 61 -14.93 15.80 14.49
N GLN A 62 -14.88 14.52 14.29
CA GLN A 62 -15.72 13.79 13.34
C GLN A 62 -16.39 12.60 14.06
N PRO A 63 -17.54 12.14 13.60
CA PRO A 63 -18.26 12.55 12.38
C PRO A 63 -18.74 14.00 12.40
N MET A 64 -18.78 14.67 11.23
CA MET A 64 -19.05 16.09 11.10
C MET A 64 -20.21 16.36 10.14
N TRP A 65 -21.13 17.25 10.53
CA TRP A 65 -22.20 17.73 9.66
C TRP A 65 -21.79 19.00 8.91
N ASP A 66 -22.22 19.12 7.64
CA ASP A 66 -22.13 20.35 6.88
C ASP A 66 -22.90 21.48 7.56
N TYR A 67 -22.75 22.70 7.08
CA TYR A 67 -23.41 23.87 7.66
C TYR A 67 -24.95 23.76 7.62
N SER A 68 -25.51 23.15 6.57
CA SER A 68 -26.95 22.93 6.40
C SER A 68 -27.52 21.76 7.21
N GLN A 69 -26.69 20.96 7.86
CA GLN A 69 -27.09 19.73 8.59
C GLN A 69 -27.73 18.64 7.70
N ARG A 70 -27.44 18.66 6.40
CA ARG A 70 -27.91 17.64 5.46
C ARG A 70 -26.95 16.49 5.32
N PHE A 71 -25.65 16.79 5.24
CA PHE A 71 -24.63 15.79 4.97
C PHE A 71 -23.78 15.54 6.22
N CYS A 72 -23.58 14.27 6.56
CA CYS A 72 -22.67 13.84 7.64
C CYS A 72 -21.45 13.14 7.05
N LEU A 73 -20.25 13.54 7.47
CA LEU A 73 -18.96 13.03 7.01
C LEU A 73 -18.24 12.25 8.11
N SER A 74 -17.65 11.11 7.74
CA SER A 74 -16.54 10.48 8.48
C SER A 74 -15.38 10.25 7.50
N PHE A 75 -14.19 10.80 7.80
CA PHE A 75 -13.07 10.93 6.87
C PHE A 75 -11.75 10.48 7.49
N ASN A 76 -11.03 9.63 6.76
CA ASN A 76 -9.67 9.19 7.04
C ASN A 76 -8.77 9.62 5.88
N GLY A 77 -7.95 10.63 6.06
CA GLY A 77 -7.06 11.13 5.01
C GLY A 77 -6.62 12.57 5.22
N GLU A 78 -6.12 13.18 4.15
CA GLU A 78 -5.71 14.57 4.05
C GLU A 78 -6.04 15.12 2.66
N ILE A 79 -6.65 16.30 2.60
CA ILE A 79 -6.94 17.03 1.35
C ILE A 79 -5.93 18.17 1.21
N TYR A 80 -4.87 17.94 0.46
CA TYR A 80 -3.72 18.86 0.38
C TYR A 80 -4.05 20.24 -0.24
N ASN A 81 -5.06 20.31 -1.12
CA ASN A 81 -5.50 21.56 -1.74
C ASN A 81 -6.70 22.22 -1.00
N PHE A 82 -6.97 21.84 0.26
CA PHE A 82 -8.14 22.34 0.99
C PHE A 82 -8.18 23.87 1.13
N GLN A 83 -7.02 24.52 1.24
CA GLN A 83 -6.99 26.00 1.38
C GLN A 83 -7.52 26.72 0.14
N SER A 84 -7.19 26.22 -1.06
CA SER A 84 -7.71 26.77 -2.31
C SER A 84 -9.20 26.49 -2.48
N LEU A 85 -9.65 25.28 -2.16
CA LEU A 85 -11.06 24.92 -2.16
C LEU A 85 -11.87 25.76 -1.15
N LYS A 86 -11.33 25.97 0.06
CA LYS A 86 -11.95 26.82 1.08
C LYS A 86 -12.15 28.25 0.60
N LYS A 87 -11.15 28.81 -0.11
CA LYS A 87 -11.24 30.15 -0.67
C LYS A 87 -12.37 30.24 -1.72
N GLU A 88 -12.48 29.28 -2.60
CA GLU A 88 -13.54 29.21 -3.62
C GLU A 88 -14.92 29.04 -3.00
N LEU A 89 -15.08 28.09 -2.05
CA LEU A 89 -16.34 27.86 -1.35
C LEU A 89 -16.83 29.11 -0.59
N ARG A 90 -15.90 29.88 0.02
CA ARG A 90 -16.24 31.18 0.62
C ARG A 90 -16.80 32.19 -0.39
N GLN A 91 -16.29 32.20 -1.62
CA GLN A 91 -16.83 33.06 -2.68
C GLN A 91 -18.22 32.62 -3.12
N LEU A 92 -18.56 31.32 -2.98
CA LEU A 92 -19.89 30.75 -3.22
C LEU A 92 -20.85 30.94 -2.02
N GLY A 93 -20.36 31.51 -0.91
CA GLY A 93 -21.20 31.82 0.26
C GLY A 93 -21.10 30.83 1.43
N HIS A 94 -20.27 29.76 1.32
CA HIS A 94 -20.08 28.83 2.41
C HIS A 94 -19.38 29.44 3.62
N GLN A 95 -19.80 29.02 4.81
CA GLN A 95 -19.24 29.45 6.08
C GLN A 95 -18.45 28.29 6.71
N PHE A 96 -17.40 28.60 7.46
CA PHE A 96 -16.51 27.64 8.08
C PHE A 96 -16.31 27.94 9.57
N ARG A 97 -16.44 26.92 10.40
CA ARG A 97 -16.28 26.96 11.87
C ARG A 97 -14.88 26.54 12.30
N THR A 98 -14.16 25.81 11.43
CA THR A 98 -12.85 25.22 11.72
C THR A 98 -11.81 25.61 10.67
N GLN A 99 -10.56 25.20 10.90
CA GLN A 99 -9.50 25.30 9.90
C GLN A 99 -9.16 23.93 9.27
N SER A 100 -9.98 22.89 9.54
CA SER A 100 -9.74 21.53 9.07
C SER A 100 -10.06 21.38 7.58
N ASP A 101 -9.37 20.46 6.95
CA ASP A 101 -9.66 19.99 5.60
C ASP A 101 -10.96 19.16 5.55
N SER A 102 -11.32 18.51 6.67
CA SER A 102 -12.57 17.74 6.81
C SER A 102 -13.81 18.61 6.61
N GLU A 103 -13.84 19.83 7.20
CA GLU A 103 -14.95 20.77 6.98
C GLU A 103 -14.98 21.26 5.53
N VAL A 104 -13.82 21.50 4.93
CA VAL A 104 -13.74 21.88 3.51
C VAL A 104 -14.26 20.77 2.62
N LEU A 105 -13.96 19.50 2.94
CA LEU A 105 -14.45 18.35 2.18
C LEU A 105 -15.98 18.24 2.23
N ILE A 106 -16.59 18.37 3.41
CA ILE A 106 -18.05 18.24 3.51
C ILE A 106 -18.79 19.44 2.88
N GLU A 107 -18.27 20.65 2.99
CA GLU A 107 -18.83 21.82 2.30
C GLU A 107 -18.65 21.72 0.79
N ALA A 108 -17.53 21.16 0.29
CA ALA A 108 -17.33 20.85 -1.12
C ALA A 108 -18.32 19.79 -1.63
N TRP A 109 -18.63 18.80 -0.78
CA TRP A 109 -19.66 17.83 -1.10
C TRP A 109 -21.06 18.45 -1.12
N ALA A 110 -21.36 19.35 -0.19
CA ALA A 110 -22.65 20.07 -0.15
C ALA A 110 -22.86 20.92 -1.40
N GLU A 111 -21.80 21.55 -1.93
CA GLU A 111 -21.85 22.39 -3.12
C GLU A 111 -21.90 21.60 -4.43
N TRP A 112 -20.98 20.62 -4.59
CA TRP A 112 -20.77 19.96 -5.88
C TRP A 112 -21.18 18.47 -5.89
N GLY A 113 -21.63 17.91 -4.77
CA GLY A 113 -21.97 16.49 -4.65
C GLY A 113 -20.80 15.60 -5.04
N ILE A 114 -21.09 14.52 -5.77
CA ILE A 114 -20.09 13.54 -6.24
C ILE A 114 -19.01 14.17 -7.14
N ALA A 115 -19.30 15.28 -7.84
CA ALA A 115 -18.31 15.96 -8.68
C ALA A 115 -17.16 16.59 -7.87
N SER A 116 -17.36 16.81 -6.57
CA SER A 116 -16.31 17.31 -5.66
C SER A 116 -15.07 16.41 -5.66
N ILE A 117 -15.24 15.08 -5.82
CA ILE A 117 -14.13 14.10 -5.77
C ILE A 117 -13.06 14.42 -6.82
N ASN A 118 -13.45 14.88 -8.02
CA ASN A 118 -12.53 15.21 -9.10
C ASN A 118 -11.66 16.43 -8.78
N ARG A 119 -12.09 17.28 -7.85
CA ARG A 119 -11.41 18.50 -7.42
C ARG A 119 -10.41 18.28 -6.28
N LEU A 120 -10.50 17.14 -5.61
CA LEU A 120 -9.64 16.81 -4.47
C LEU A 120 -8.23 16.41 -4.92
N VAL A 121 -7.23 16.99 -4.28
CA VAL A 121 -5.84 16.55 -4.31
C VAL A 121 -5.51 16.04 -2.91
N GLY A 122 -5.30 14.73 -2.75
CA GLY A 122 -5.09 14.15 -1.43
C GLY A 122 -5.15 12.63 -1.42
N MET A 123 -4.92 12.10 -0.24
CA MET A 123 -5.08 10.69 0.10
C MET A 123 -6.29 10.55 1.02
N PHE A 124 -7.25 9.70 0.69
CA PHE A 124 -8.51 9.67 1.43
C PHE A 124 -9.30 8.37 1.31
N ALA A 125 -10.00 8.05 2.39
CA ALA A 125 -11.18 7.23 2.41
C ALA A 125 -12.22 7.94 3.25
N PHE A 126 -13.44 8.12 2.74
CA PHE A 126 -14.49 8.79 3.49
C PHE A 126 -15.88 8.22 3.22
N ALA A 127 -16.76 8.45 4.18
CA ALA A 127 -18.18 8.15 4.10
C ALA A 127 -18.99 9.44 4.21
N VAL A 128 -19.96 9.62 3.34
CA VAL A 128 -20.95 10.71 3.41
C VAL A 128 -22.36 10.12 3.47
N TRP A 129 -23.10 10.53 4.46
CA TRP A 129 -24.53 10.26 4.59
C TRP A 129 -25.36 11.47 4.17
N ASP A 130 -26.28 11.28 3.22
CA ASP A 130 -27.29 12.27 2.86
C ASP A 130 -28.59 11.97 3.63
N ARG A 131 -28.89 12.79 4.64
CA ARG A 131 -30.08 12.67 5.49
C ARG A 131 -31.37 12.80 4.69
N LYS A 132 -31.40 13.70 3.70
CA LYS A 132 -32.60 14.01 2.91
C LYS A 132 -32.96 12.85 1.99
N ASP A 133 -31.99 12.36 1.22
CA ASP A 133 -32.22 11.37 0.17
C ASP A 133 -31.97 9.93 0.67
N LYS A 134 -31.54 9.77 1.95
CA LYS A 134 -31.23 8.49 2.60
C LYS A 134 -30.22 7.66 1.80
N GLN A 135 -29.11 8.31 1.42
CA GLN A 135 -28.07 7.70 0.62
C GLN A 135 -26.72 7.75 1.33
N LEU A 136 -25.97 6.66 1.21
CA LEU A 136 -24.59 6.56 1.66
C LEU A 136 -23.65 6.57 0.45
N TYR A 137 -22.59 7.35 0.57
CA TYR A 137 -21.44 7.29 -0.34
C TYR A 137 -20.20 6.90 0.44
N LEU A 138 -19.49 5.88 -0.05
CA LEU A 138 -18.16 5.52 0.40
C LEU A 138 -17.19 5.85 -0.74
N VAL A 139 -16.12 6.55 -0.46
CA VAL A 139 -15.17 7.02 -1.49
C VAL A 139 -13.76 6.66 -1.10
N ARG A 140 -12.96 6.18 -2.05
CA ARG A 140 -11.53 5.88 -1.87
C ARG A 140 -10.68 6.67 -2.88
N ASP A 141 -9.50 7.13 -2.44
CA ASP A 141 -8.60 7.92 -3.26
C ASP A 141 -8.09 7.19 -4.52
N ARG A 142 -7.51 7.96 -5.46
CA ARG A 142 -7.13 7.50 -6.80
C ARG A 142 -6.11 6.38 -6.79
N MET A 143 -5.18 6.38 -5.84
CA MET A 143 -4.11 5.38 -5.74
C MET A 143 -4.40 4.31 -4.68
N GLY A 144 -5.49 4.46 -3.88
CA GLY A 144 -5.83 3.53 -2.82
C GLY A 144 -4.93 3.63 -1.59
N GLU A 145 -4.37 4.82 -1.32
CA GLU A 145 -3.50 5.06 -0.16
C GLU A 145 -4.21 4.80 1.17
N LYS A 146 -5.51 5.11 1.24
CA LYS A 146 -6.30 4.86 2.44
C LYS A 146 -7.20 3.66 2.27
N PRO A 147 -7.21 2.73 3.24
CA PRO A 147 -8.01 1.52 3.17
C PRO A 147 -9.48 1.80 3.48
N LEU A 148 -10.38 1.05 2.83
CA LEU A 148 -11.80 1.04 3.13
C LEU A 148 -12.41 -0.31 2.75
N TYR A 149 -13.01 -0.98 3.74
CA TYR A 149 -13.68 -2.26 3.60
C TYR A 149 -15.17 -2.08 3.82
N PHE A 150 -15.98 -2.91 3.17
CA PHE A 150 -17.42 -2.94 3.38
C PHE A 150 -18.00 -4.35 3.26
N SER A 151 -19.17 -4.57 3.86
CA SER A 151 -19.95 -5.79 3.71
C SER A 151 -21.43 -5.45 3.68
N SER A 152 -22.20 -6.12 2.80
CA SER A 152 -23.65 -6.04 2.79
C SER A 152 -24.23 -6.99 3.84
N ILE A 153 -25.20 -6.49 4.61
CA ILE A 153 -25.89 -7.27 5.64
C ILE A 153 -27.22 -7.70 5.10
N LYS A 154 -27.48 -9.02 5.10
CA LYS A 154 -28.76 -9.61 4.74
C LYS A 154 -29.14 -10.62 5.83
N GLN A 155 -29.97 -10.25 6.80
CA GLN A 155 -30.40 -11.15 7.85
C GLN A 155 -31.82 -10.80 8.34
N ASN A 156 -32.72 -11.79 8.41
CA ASN A 156 -34.02 -11.78 9.12
C ASN A 156 -34.73 -10.41 9.13
N PHE A 157 -35.05 -9.83 7.96
CA PHE A 157 -35.67 -8.51 7.79
C PHE A 157 -34.75 -7.28 7.96
N THR A 158 -33.47 -7.46 8.23
CA THR A 158 -32.50 -6.35 8.31
C THR A 158 -31.60 -6.37 7.10
N ASN A 159 -31.81 -5.45 6.18
CA ASN A 159 -30.88 -5.19 5.08
C ASN A 159 -30.06 -3.94 5.42
N GLY A 160 -28.77 -3.98 5.15
CA GLY A 160 -27.91 -2.85 5.48
C GLY A 160 -26.51 -2.98 4.90
N LEU A 161 -25.66 -2.04 5.27
CA LEU A 161 -24.26 -2.01 4.91
C LEU A 161 -23.40 -1.61 6.13
N VAL A 162 -22.31 -2.32 6.35
CA VAL A 162 -21.30 -1.99 7.34
C VAL A 162 -19.99 -1.70 6.64
N PHE A 163 -19.24 -0.71 7.10
CA PHE A 163 -17.92 -0.36 6.56
C PHE A 163 -16.94 -0.01 7.68
N ALA A 164 -15.65 -0.19 7.41
CA ALA A 164 -14.57 0.19 8.31
C ALA A 164 -13.27 0.41 7.53
N SER A 165 -12.36 1.21 8.11
CA SER A 165 -11.01 1.38 7.56
C SER A 165 -10.20 0.08 7.52
N GLU A 166 -10.41 -0.83 8.46
CA GLU A 166 -9.69 -2.10 8.54
C GLU A 166 -10.65 -3.28 8.72
N LEU A 167 -10.26 -4.43 8.14
CA LEU A 167 -11.02 -5.67 8.19
C LEU A 167 -11.25 -6.13 9.63
N LYS A 168 -10.25 -5.97 10.53
CA LYS A 168 -10.36 -6.34 11.95
C LYS A 168 -11.48 -5.60 12.67
N GLY A 169 -11.83 -4.39 12.22
CA GLY A 169 -13.02 -3.69 12.68
C GLY A 169 -14.30 -4.37 12.22
N LEU A 170 -14.42 -4.67 10.91
CA LEU A 170 -15.62 -5.30 10.35
C LEU A 170 -15.96 -6.64 10.99
N ILE A 171 -14.97 -7.49 11.25
CA ILE A 171 -15.19 -8.81 11.87
C ILE A 171 -15.62 -8.76 13.34
N LYS A 172 -15.65 -7.57 13.97
CA LYS A 172 -16.29 -7.34 15.29
C LYS A 172 -17.79 -7.16 15.17
N TYR A 173 -18.31 -6.91 13.96
CA TYR A 173 -19.75 -6.84 13.75
C TYR A 173 -20.35 -8.25 13.72
N PRO A 174 -21.33 -8.57 14.59
CA PRO A 174 -21.79 -9.96 14.79
C PRO A 174 -22.35 -10.64 13.54
N PHE A 175 -22.79 -9.86 12.56
CA PHE A 175 -23.41 -10.39 11.33
C PHE A 175 -22.42 -10.56 10.17
N VAL A 176 -21.16 -10.24 10.37
CA VAL A 176 -20.08 -10.52 9.41
C VAL A 176 -19.51 -11.91 9.70
N LYS A 177 -19.57 -12.79 8.70
CA LYS A 177 -19.06 -14.15 8.81
C LYS A 177 -17.54 -14.18 8.57
N LYS A 178 -16.85 -15.08 9.30
CA LYS A 178 -15.41 -15.35 9.12
C LYS A 178 -15.19 -16.62 8.29
N SER A 179 -15.83 -16.70 7.13
CA SER A 179 -15.59 -17.78 6.16
C SER A 179 -14.40 -17.39 5.26
N LEU A 180 -13.38 -18.25 5.18
CA LEU A 180 -12.20 -17.94 4.36
C LEU A 180 -12.51 -17.97 2.86
N SER A 181 -12.05 -16.98 2.13
CA SER A 181 -12.02 -16.97 0.67
C SER A 181 -10.82 -17.77 0.18
N MET A 182 -11.07 -18.92 -0.45
CA MET A 182 -10.01 -19.76 -1.03
C MET A 182 -9.33 -19.08 -2.22
N THR A 183 -10.05 -18.20 -2.93
CA THR A 183 -9.48 -17.35 -3.99
C THR A 183 -8.46 -16.36 -3.41
N ALA A 184 -8.82 -15.64 -2.35
CA ALA A 184 -7.91 -14.71 -1.69
C ALA A 184 -6.70 -15.43 -1.07
N LEU A 185 -6.91 -16.62 -0.47
CA LEU A 185 -5.81 -17.45 0.04
C LEU A 185 -4.87 -17.91 -1.07
N SER A 186 -5.41 -18.34 -2.22
CA SER A 186 -4.63 -18.71 -3.41
C SER A 186 -3.79 -17.53 -3.94
N HIS A 187 -4.36 -16.32 -3.95
CA HIS A 187 -3.65 -15.10 -4.35
C HIS A 187 -2.52 -14.77 -3.36
N TYR A 188 -2.80 -14.86 -2.06
CA TYR A 188 -1.79 -14.66 -1.02
C TYR A 188 -0.60 -15.61 -1.15
N LEU A 189 -0.83 -16.90 -1.39
CA LEU A 189 0.25 -17.87 -1.62
C LEU A 189 1.10 -17.48 -2.84
N SER A 190 0.48 -16.92 -3.87
CA SER A 190 1.22 -16.47 -5.06
C SER A 190 2.05 -15.21 -4.80
N PHE A 191 1.52 -14.22 -4.06
CA PHE A 191 2.07 -12.85 -4.09
C PHE A 191 2.38 -12.25 -2.71
N ASN A 192 2.17 -12.96 -1.60
CA ASN A 192 2.35 -12.49 -0.21
C ASN A 192 1.27 -11.53 0.31
N TYR A 193 0.23 -11.23 -0.47
CA TYR A 193 -0.89 -10.35 -0.10
C TYR A 193 -2.19 -10.81 -0.75
N THR A 194 -3.33 -10.34 -0.26
CA THR A 194 -4.65 -10.53 -0.88
C THR A 194 -4.93 -9.45 -1.91
N SER A 195 -5.63 -9.79 -3.00
CA SER A 195 -5.91 -8.83 -4.07
C SER A 195 -6.90 -7.73 -3.63
N THR A 196 -6.97 -6.65 -4.41
CA THR A 196 -7.98 -5.59 -4.24
C THR A 196 -9.40 -6.12 -4.42
N ASP A 197 -9.61 -7.12 -5.26
CA ASP A 197 -10.94 -7.61 -5.60
C ASP A 197 -11.56 -8.46 -4.48
N ASP A 198 -10.71 -9.18 -3.70
CA ASP A 198 -11.17 -10.13 -2.68
C ASP A 198 -10.46 -9.93 -1.33
N ALA A 199 -11.24 -9.64 -0.28
CA ALA A 199 -10.75 -9.76 1.08
C ALA A 199 -10.59 -11.24 1.48
N ILE A 200 -9.78 -11.50 2.53
CA ILE A 200 -9.53 -12.87 3.00
C ILE A 200 -10.77 -13.58 3.53
N PHE A 201 -11.83 -12.84 3.90
CA PHE A 201 -13.11 -13.41 4.31
C PHE A 201 -14.19 -13.16 3.26
N GLU A 202 -14.98 -14.20 2.94
CA GLU A 202 -16.10 -14.14 2.02
C GLU A 202 -17.14 -13.11 2.44
N GLY A 203 -17.71 -12.38 1.46
CA GLY A 203 -18.74 -11.37 1.69
C GLY A 203 -18.21 -10.05 2.26
N ILE A 204 -16.89 -9.92 2.44
CA ILE A 204 -16.24 -8.65 2.71
C ILE A 204 -15.53 -8.20 1.44
N HIS A 205 -15.66 -6.92 1.11
CA HIS A 205 -15.07 -6.33 -0.07
C HIS A 205 -14.18 -5.15 0.30
N LYS A 206 -13.08 -4.98 -0.45
CA LYS A 206 -12.30 -3.76 -0.45
C LYS A 206 -12.94 -2.78 -1.44
N LEU A 207 -13.11 -1.51 -1.07
CA LEU A 207 -13.48 -0.51 -2.07
C LEU A 207 -12.27 -0.28 -2.98
N PRO A 208 -12.37 -0.49 -4.30
CA PRO A 208 -11.23 -0.31 -5.22
C PRO A 208 -10.67 1.13 -5.19
N PRO A 209 -9.38 1.32 -5.50
CA PRO A 209 -8.82 2.66 -5.76
C PRO A 209 -9.61 3.40 -6.83
N ALA A 210 -9.66 4.73 -6.72
CA ALA A 210 -10.37 5.60 -7.67
C ALA A 210 -11.86 5.27 -7.82
N ALA A 211 -12.49 4.68 -6.80
CA ALA A 211 -13.90 4.28 -6.85
C ALA A 211 -14.71 4.88 -5.71
N TYR A 212 -16.00 4.96 -5.96
CA TYR A 212 -16.98 5.21 -4.92
C TYR A 212 -18.09 4.15 -4.94
N LEU A 213 -18.58 3.83 -3.75
CA LEU A 213 -19.79 3.04 -3.57
C LEU A 213 -20.95 4.00 -3.27
N HIS A 214 -22.06 3.83 -3.97
CA HIS A 214 -23.32 4.49 -3.70
C HIS A 214 -24.35 3.46 -3.23
N TYR A 215 -24.86 3.62 -2.01
CA TYR A 215 -25.88 2.75 -1.42
C TYR A 215 -27.15 3.55 -1.14
N ASN A 216 -28.29 3.02 -1.57
CA ASN A 216 -29.60 3.61 -1.34
C ASN A 216 -30.34 2.80 -0.27
N LEU A 217 -30.64 3.43 0.88
CA LEU A 217 -31.32 2.78 2.00
C LEU A 217 -32.76 2.36 1.67
N ASN A 218 -33.45 3.08 0.81
CA ASN A 218 -34.84 2.76 0.47
C ASN A 218 -34.97 1.50 -0.39
N THR A 219 -33.99 1.23 -1.26
CA THR A 219 -33.98 0.04 -2.14
C THR A 219 -33.06 -1.07 -1.63
N HIS A 220 -32.21 -0.79 -0.64
CA HIS A 220 -31.15 -1.66 -0.15
C HIS A 220 -30.16 -2.13 -1.23
N GLN A 221 -29.99 -1.35 -2.29
CA GLN A 221 -29.09 -1.64 -3.39
C GLN A 221 -27.86 -0.74 -3.33
N TYR A 222 -26.72 -1.27 -3.76
CA TYR A 222 -25.53 -0.48 -3.96
C TYR A 222 -24.90 -0.73 -5.35
N CYS A 223 -24.13 0.25 -5.82
CA CYS A 223 -23.26 0.11 -6.98
C CYS A 223 -21.88 0.72 -6.66
N VAL A 224 -20.85 0.12 -7.22
CA VAL A 224 -19.47 0.65 -7.18
C VAL A 224 -19.16 1.21 -8.56
N LYS A 225 -18.61 2.45 -8.60
CA LYS A 225 -18.25 3.14 -9.84
C LYS A 225 -16.85 3.72 -9.73
N GLU A 226 -16.06 3.54 -10.77
CA GLU A 226 -14.78 4.22 -10.92
C GLU A 226 -15.02 5.68 -11.33
N TYR A 227 -14.29 6.63 -10.70
CA TYR A 227 -14.39 8.05 -11.02
C TYR A 227 -13.13 8.61 -11.70
N TRP A 228 -12.06 7.83 -11.76
CA TRP A 228 -10.81 8.20 -12.39
C TRP A 228 -10.09 6.95 -12.92
N SER A 229 -9.59 7.01 -14.16
CA SER A 229 -8.90 5.91 -14.82
C SER A 229 -7.42 6.23 -15.05
N LEU A 230 -6.54 5.40 -14.48
CA LEU A 230 -5.10 5.49 -14.73
C LEU A 230 -4.74 5.07 -16.18
N ALA A 231 -5.49 4.12 -16.76
CA ALA A 231 -5.24 3.61 -18.11
C ALA A 231 -5.30 4.73 -19.16
N GLU A 232 -6.27 5.66 -19.04
CA GLU A 232 -6.39 6.81 -19.96
C GLU A 232 -5.08 7.61 -20.06
N SER A 233 -4.36 7.76 -18.94
CA SER A 233 -3.07 8.46 -18.93
C SER A 233 -1.94 7.70 -19.63
N PHE A 234 -2.01 6.37 -19.70
CA PHE A 234 -1.04 5.56 -20.43
C PHE A 234 -1.26 5.60 -21.95
N HIS A 235 -2.50 5.79 -22.39
CA HIS A 235 -2.84 5.94 -23.82
C HIS A 235 -2.52 7.35 -24.36
N ASP A 236 -2.58 8.39 -23.52
CA ASP A 236 -2.37 9.78 -23.93
C ASP A 236 -0.90 10.20 -23.71
N LYS A 237 0.00 9.79 -24.63
CA LYS A 237 1.43 10.09 -24.52
C LYS A 237 1.78 11.53 -24.89
N LEU A 238 2.62 12.17 -24.08
CA LEU A 238 3.09 13.53 -24.27
C LEU A 238 4.16 13.62 -25.36
N ALA A 239 3.98 14.59 -26.27
CA ALA A 239 5.02 15.05 -27.20
C ALA A 239 5.80 16.21 -26.52
N ILE A 240 6.75 15.89 -25.67
CA ILE A 240 7.50 16.83 -24.84
C ILE A 240 9.00 16.55 -24.96
N SER A 241 9.87 17.59 -24.93
CA SER A 241 11.31 17.38 -24.87
C SER A 241 11.76 16.82 -23.52
N PHE A 242 12.94 16.18 -23.48
CA PHE A 242 13.48 15.64 -22.22
C PHE A 242 13.73 16.75 -21.17
N ASP A 243 14.20 17.91 -21.62
CA ASP A 243 14.49 19.05 -20.74
C ASP A 243 13.22 19.67 -20.17
N ASP A 244 12.19 19.87 -20.99
CA ASP A 244 10.88 20.37 -20.52
C ASP A 244 10.21 19.35 -19.58
N ALA A 245 10.28 18.06 -19.91
CA ALA A 245 9.76 17.01 -19.04
C ALA A 245 10.50 16.95 -17.68
N THR A 246 11.82 17.22 -17.70
CA THR A 246 12.65 17.31 -16.48
C THR A 246 12.25 18.50 -15.62
N ALA A 247 11.98 19.65 -16.24
CA ALA A 247 11.51 20.85 -15.55
C ALA A 247 10.11 20.65 -14.94
N GLU A 248 9.19 20.09 -15.72
CA GLU A 248 7.82 19.79 -15.27
C GLU A 248 7.78 18.78 -14.13
N LEU A 249 8.58 17.69 -14.21
CA LEU A 249 8.72 16.73 -13.11
C LEU A 249 9.18 17.42 -11.82
N ASN A 250 10.20 18.28 -11.91
CA ASN A 250 10.71 19.01 -10.75
C ASN A 250 9.67 19.96 -10.16
N TYR A 251 8.86 20.61 -11.01
CA TYR A 251 7.76 21.48 -10.60
C TYR A 251 6.65 20.69 -9.90
N LEU A 252 6.14 19.61 -10.51
CA LEU A 252 5.05 18.81 -9.96
C LEU A 252 5.43 18.14 -8.63
N LEU A 253 6.66 17.64 -8.51
CA LEU A 253 7.13 17.07 -7.25
C LEU A 253 7.32 18.14 -6.16
N ALA A 254 7.75 19.36 -6.54
CA ALA A 254 7.82 20.48 -5.60
C ALA A 254 6.43 20.85 -5.08
N GLU A 255 5.43 20.98 -5.97
CA GLU A 255 4.04 21.26 -5.60
C GLU A 255 3.44 20.19 -4.69
N SER A 256 3.70 18.91 -5.02
CA SER A 256 3.25 17.79 -4.20
C SER A 256 3.87 17.80 -2.80
N VAL A 257 5.18 18.00 -2.69
CA VAL A 257 5.86 18.11 -1.39
C VAL A 257 5.34 19.32 -0.61
N ASN A 258 5.14 20.49 -1.27
CA ASN A 258 4.61 21.69 -0.63
C ASN A 258 3.23 21.48 -0.02
N GLY A 259 2.34 20.79 -0.72
CA GLY A 259 1.01 20.45 -0.20
C GLY A 259 1.09 19.47 0.98
N GLN A 260 2.04 18.54 0.94
CA GLN A 260 2.13 17.44 1.91
C GLN A 260 2.92 17.78 3.17
N VAL A 261 3.63 18.91 3.24
CA VAL A 261 4.30 19.37 4.48
C VAL A 261 3.38 20.18 5.41
N LEU A 262 2.15 20.43 5.02
CA LEU A 262 1.17 21.14 5.86
C LEU A 262 0.71 20.23 7.03
N ALA A 263 1.04 20.62 8.25
CA ALA A 263 0.63 19.95 9.48
C ALA A 263 0.79 20.89 10.68
N ASP A 264 -0.11 20.77 11.65
CA ASP A 264 -0.02 21.49 12.94
C ASP A 264 0.74 20.70 14.01
N VAL A 265 1.34 19.56 13.60
CA VAL A 265 2.12 18.64 14.45
C VAL A 265 3.54 18.46 13.89
N PRO A 266 4.49 17.92 14.69
CA PRO A 266 5.85 17.67 14.22
C PRO A 266 5.88 16.75 13.00
N LEU A 267 6.64 17.17 11.96
CA LEU A 267 6.76 16.50 10.67
C LEU A 267 8.22 16.21 10.35
N GLY A 268 8.46 15.08 9.67
CA GLY A 268 9.76 14.66 9.17
C GLY A 268 9.68 13.87 7.87
N ALA A 269 10.75 13.16 7.52
CA ALA A 269 10.78 12.28 6.36
C ALA A 269 11.63 11.03 6.60
N PHE A 270 11.28 9.95 5.94
CA PHE A 270 12.17 8.79 5.82
C PHE A 270 13.26 9.07 4.78
N LEU A 271 14.51 8.79 5.13
CA LEU A 271 15.65 8.99 4.24
C LEU A 271 16.46 7.71 4.12
N SER A 272 16.32 7.01 3.00
CA SER A 272 17.14 5.84 2.64
C SER A 272 18.39 6.24 1.85
N GLY A 273 19.16 5.25 1.39
CA GLY A 273 20.22 5.47 0.39
C GLY A 273 19.70 5.68 -1.04
N GLY A 274 18.39 5.67 -1.26
CA GLY A 274 17.74 5.75 -2.58
C GLY A 274 17.45 7.17 -3.05
N ILE A 275 17.32 7.33 -4.37
CA ILE A 275 17.04 8.63 -5.00
C ILE A 275 15.65 9.16 -4.65
N ASP A 276 14.63 8.29 -4.46
CA ASP A 276 13.25 8.70 -4.25
C ASP A 276 13.10 9.48 -2.94
N SER A 277 13.51 8.89 -1.83
CA SER A 277 13.49 9.56 -0.52
C SER A 277 14.39 10.81 -0.51
N ALA A 278 15.54 10.75 -1.18
CA ALA A 278 16.45 11.88 -1.31
C ALA A 278 15.82 13.05 -2.11
N ALA A 279 15.07 12.76 -3.17
CA ALA A 279 14.33 13.75 -3.95
C ALA A 279 13.27 14.45 -3.10
N VAL A 280 12.45 13.70 -2.35
CA VAL A 280 11.45 14.26 -1.42
C VAL A 280 12.12 15.17 -0.40
N VAL A 281 13.16 14.71 0.29
CA VAL A 281 13.89 15.50 1.31
C VAL A 281 14.54 16.73 0.69
N SER A 282 15.07 16.63 -0.54
CA SER A 282 15.62 17.77 -1.29
C SER A 282 14.58 18.88 -1.50
N HIS A 283 13.35 18.52 -1.89
CA HIS A 283 12.26 19.50 -2.04
C HIS A 283 11.82 20.07 -0.70
N MET A 284 11.68 19.27 0.35
CA MET A 284 11.39 19.78 1.70
C MET A 284 12.41 20.84 2.15
N ARG A 285 13.70 20.61 1.89
CA ARG A 285 14.76 21.56 2.25
C ARG A 285 14.71 22.86 1.43
N ARG A 286 14.37 22.75 0.15
CA ARG A 286 14.27 23.90 -0.79
C ARG A 286 13.05 24.77 -0.52
N ASN A 287 11.98 24.22 0.07
CA ASN A 287 10.76 24.92 0.44
C ASN A 287 10.90 25.80 1.70
N ASN A 288 12.14 26.16 2.07
CA ASN A 288 12.47 27.02 3.21
C ASN A 288 11.92 26.54 4.57
N LEU A 289 11.67 25.25 4.72
CA LEU A 289 11.41 24.70 6.06
C LEU A 289 12.65 24.98 6.93
N LYS A 290 12.45 25.67 8.06
CA LYS A 290 13.55 26.08 8.95
C LYS A 290 14.40 24.90 9.37
N GLN A 291 13.78 23.74 9.59
CA GLN A 291 14.45 22.50 9.96
C GLN A 291 13.71 21.31 9.34
N VAL A 292 14.45 20.46 8.65
CA VAL A 292 13.96 19.18 8.10
C VAL A 292 14.56 18.05 8.93
N ASN A 293 13.70 17.27 9.59
CA ASN A 293 14.09 16.09 10.36
C ASN A 293 13.95 14.84 9.49
N THR A 294 14.97 13.98 9.48
CA THR A 294 14.97 12.76 8.68
C THR A 294 15.37 11.55 9.51
N TYR A 295 14.79 10.39 9.17
CA TYR A 295 14.92 9.16 9.95
C TYR A 295 15.35 8.00 9.07
N SER A 296 16.29 7.20 9.58
CA SER A 296 16.76 5.96 8.92
C SER A 296 17.01 4.88 9.94
N ILE A 297 16.87 3.63 9.52
CA ILE A 297 17.37 2.47 10.26
C ILE A 297 18.37 1.68 9.44
N GLY A 298 19.23 0.93 10.10
CA GLY A 298 20.17 0.00 9.50
C GLY A 298 20.24 -1.31 10.26
N PHE A 299 20.80 -2.32 9.62
CA PHE A 299 21.05 -3.65 10.19
C PHE A 299 22.56 -3.87 10.41
N LYS A 300 22.92 -4.87 11.24
CA LYS A 300 24.34 -5.28 11.39
C LYS A 300 24.91 -5.86 10.11
N GLU A 301 24.05 -6.56 9.35
CA GLU A 301 24.42 -7.19 8.09
C GLU A 301 24.75 -6.12 7.05
N LYS A 302 26.05 -6.00 6.74
CA LYS A 302 26.58 -4.94 5.85
C LYS A 302 25.86 -4.83 4.51
N THR A 303 25.41 -5.94 3.93
CA THR A 303 24.70 -5.97 2.64
C THR A 303 23.30 -5.35 2.71
N TYR A 304 22.71 -5.27 3.90
CA TYR A 304 21.39 -4.71 4.17
C TYR A 304 21.45 -3.29 4.76
N ASN A 305 22.65 -2.80 5.13
CA ASN A 305 22.85 -1.51 5.77
C ASN A 305 23.01 -0.37 4.75
N GLU A 306 22.05 0.56 4.72
CA GLU A 306 22.05 1.75 3.86
C GLU A 306 22.44 3.05 4.58
N LEU A 307 22.70 2.99 5.91
CA LEU A 307 23.00 4.18 6.73
C LEU A 307 24.21 5.02 6.23
N PRO A 308 25.30 4.43 5.73
CA PRO A 308 26.42 5.26 5.26
C PRO A 308 26.05 6.20 4.12
N LEU A 309 25.10 5.80 3.26
CA LEU A 309 24.66 6.64 2.13
C LEU A 309 23.58 7.63 2.57
N SER A 310 22.62 7.24 3.42
CA SER A 310 21.64 8.18 3.95
C SER A 310 22.27 9.29 4.79
N GLN A 311 23.29 9.00 5.60
CA GLN A 311 24.06 9.99 6.36
C GLN A 311 24.78 11.00 5.45
N LYS A 312 25.47 10.51 4.40
CA LYS A 312 26.13 11.38 3.41
C LYS A 312 25.12 12.27 2.67
N THR A 313 23.95 11.73 2.35
CA THR A 313 22.87 12.48 1.70
C THR A 313 22.33 13.56 2.62
N ALA A 314 22.08 13.23 3.87
CA ALA A 314 21.60 14.17 4.90
C ALA A 314 22.60 15.32 5.12
N GLN A 315 23.89 14.99 5.22
CA GLN A 315 24.96 15.98 5.33
C GLN A 315 25.03 16.91 4.11
N HIS A 316 24.91 16.37 2.90
CA HIS A 316 24.92 17.15 1.66
C HIS A 316 23.71 18.10 1.58
N LEU A 317 22.51 17.64 2.00
CA LEU A 317 21.30 18.45 1.99
C LEU A 317 21.19 19.42 3.19
N GLY A 318 22.08 19.30 4.18
CA GLY A 318 22.06 20.14 5.38
C GLY A 318 20.79 19.93 6.22
N VAL A 319 20.35 18.68 6.38
CA VAL A 319 19.17 18.31 7.16
C VAL A 319 19.55 17.60 8.46
N ASN A 320 18.67 17.70 9.48
CA ASN A 320 18.87 16.99 10.74
C ASN A 320 18.54 15.50 10.53
N HIS A 321 19.52 14.63 10.74
CA HIS A 321 19.38 13.21 10.44
C HIS A 321 19.59 12.35 11.69
N GLN A 322 18.62 11.53 12.00
CA GLN A 322 18.68 10.53 13.06
C GLN A 322 18.67 9.13 12.44
N ALA A 323 19.65 8.32 12.83
CA ALA A 323 19.83 6.98 12.33
C ALA A 323 20.02 5.99 13.48
N LYS A 324 19.41 4.80 13.38
CA LYS A 324 19.47 3.75 14.39
C LYS A 324 19.82 2.41 13.75
N ILE A 325 20.80 1.71 14.33
CA ILE A 325 21.01 0.29 14.01
C ILE A 325 20.08 -0.53 14.90
N VAL A 326 19.29 -1.43 14.30
CA VAL A 326 18.27 -2.20 14.97
C VAL A 326 18.63 -3.69 15.03
N PHE A 327 18.32 -4.31 16.18
CA PHE A 327 18.53 -5.74 16.47
C PHE A 327 17.35 -6.27 17.26
N PRO A 328 16.16 -6.33 16.66
CA PRO A 328 15.01 -6.85 17.39
C PRO A 328 15.12 -8.37 17.56
N PRO A 329 14.64 -8.92 18.67
CA PRO A 329 14.38 -10.35 18.78
C PRO A 329 13.21 -10.70 17.85
N ILE A 330 13.54 -11.13 16.63
CA ILE A 330 12.55 -11.31 15.54
C ILE A 330 11.48 -12.33 15.92
N SER A 331 11.82 -13.38 16.62
CA SER A 331 10.88 -14.42 17.08
C SER A 331 9.75 -13.86 17.97
N HIS A 332 10.01 -12.79 18.74
CA HIS A 332 9.00 -12.11 19.55
C HIS A 332 8.30 -10.96 18.79
N LEU A 333 9.02 -10.30 17.90
CA LEU A 333 8.49 -9.17 17.14
C LEU A 333 7.49 -9.62 16.09
N LEU A 334 7.81 -10.68 15.34
CA LEU A 334 7.04 -11.09 14.16
C LEU A 334 5.58 -11.48 14.50
N PRO A 335 5.26 -12.26 15.53
CA PRO A 335 3.87 -12.52 15.89
C PRO A 335 3.06 -11.26 16.19
N LYS A 336 3.65 -10.32 16.95
CA LYS A 336 3.03 -9.03 17.25
C LYS A 336 2.81 -8.20 15.98
N LEU A 337 3.78 -8.19 15.09
CA LEU A 337 3.70 -7.46 13.84
C LEU A 337 2.60 -8.03 12.93
N ILE A 338 2.54 -9.35 12.75
CA ILE A 338 1.51 -10.02 11.94
C ILE A 338 0.11 -9.82 12.53
N SER A 339 -0.05 -9.81 13.85
CA SER A 339 -1.35 -9.52 14.47
C SER A 339 -1.87 -8.09 14.20
N SER A 340 -0.99 -7.17 13.78
CA SER A 340 -1.41 -5.82 13.37
C SER A 340 -1.99 -5.79 11.94
N PHE A 341 -1.66 -6.78 11.10
CA PHE A 341 -2.26 -6.95 9.78
C PHE A 341 -3.55 -7.78 9.89
N ASP A 342 -4.62 -7.24 9.39
CA ASP A 342 -5.94 -7.87 9.43
C ASP A 342 -6.17 -8.88 8.30
N GLU A 343 -5.30 -8.88 7.30
CA GLU A 343 -5.21 -9.90 6.25
C GLU A 343 -3.82 -10.55 6.27
N PRO A 344 -3.65 -11.79 5.80
CA PRO A 344 -2.33 -12.40 5.73
C PRO A 344 -1.41 -11.58 4.80
N PHE A 345 -0.21 -11.28 5.28
CA PHE A 345 0.75 -10.43 4.60
C PHE A 345 2.18 -10.88 4.87
N ALA A 346 3.03 -11.01 3.83
CA ALA A 346 4.36 -11.59 3.96
C ALA A 346 5.47 -10.88 3.16
N ASP A 347 5.31 -9.58 2.83
CA ASP A 347 6.44 -8.82 2.29
C ASP A 347 7.54 -8.68 3.34
N THR A 348 8.75 -9.07 2.99
CA THR A 348 9.90 -9.09 3.91
C THR A 348 10.35 -7.69 4.36
N SER A 349 9.90 -6.64 3.68
CA SER A 349 10.18 -5.25 4.07
C SER A 349 9.25 -4.73 5.17
N LEU A 350 8.22 -5.51 5.57
CA LEU A 350 7.33 -5.14 6.68
C LEU A 350 8.11 -4.92 7.99
N ILE A 351 9.12 -5.76 8.28
CA ILE A 351 9.90 -5.69 9.51
C ILE A 351 10.71 -4.38 9.60
N PRO A 352 11.57 -4.04 8.62
CA PRO A 352 12.30 -2.79 8.67
C PRO A 352 11.38 -1.56 8.62
N THR A 353 10.27 -1.60 7.88
CA THR A 353 9.31 -0.49 7.85
C THR A 353 8.67 -0.26 9.21
N TYR A 354 8.27 -1.34 9.91
CA TYR A 354 7.71 -1.27 11.27
C TYR A 354 8.71 -0.64 12.26
N LEU A 355 9.97 -1.09 12.23
CA LEU A 355 11.02 -0.56 13.11
C LEU A 355 11.37 0.90 12.80
N LEU A 356 11.30 1.30 11.54
CA LEU A 356 11.50 2.69 11.13
C LEU A 356 10.35 3.57 11.64
N CYS A 357 9.11 3.11 11.53
CA CYS A 357 7.93 3.82 12.03
C CYS A 357 7.97 3.95 13.58
N ASP A 358 8.30 2.87 14.32
CA ASP A 358 8.52 2.93 15.78
C ASP A 358 9.57 3.97 16.16
N PHE A 359 10.66 4.03 15.39
CA PHE A 359 11.72 4.98 15.67
C PHE A 359 11.30 6.43 15.37
N ALA A 360 10.69 6.69 14.22
CA ALA A 360 10.29 8.02 13.79
C ALA A 360 9.16 8.59 14.67
N LYS A 361 8.19 7.76 15.10
CA LYS A 361 7.05 8.18 15.93
C LYS A 361 7.48 8.84 17.25
N LYS A 362 8.63 8.50 17.78
CA LYS A 362 9.17 9.12 19.00
C LYS A 362 9.48 10.60 18.85
N HIS A 363 9.54 11.09 17.62
CA HIS A 363 9.95 12.46 17.29
C HIS A 363 8.94 13.22 16.44
N VAL A 364 8.14 12.51 15.62
CA VAL A 364 7.19 13.13 14.69
C VAL A 364 5.88 12.37 14.64
N THR A 365 4.82 13.05 14.24
CA THR A 365 3.48 12.46 14.01
C THR A 365 3.23 12.23 12.54
N VAL A 366 3.91 12.98 11.66
CA VAL A 366 3.81 12.86 10.19
C VAL A 366 5.20 12.61 9.62
N SER A 367 5.32 11.72 8.63
CA SER A 367 6.56 11.47 7.88
C SER A 367 6.29 11.39 6.38
N LEU A 368 7.08 12.09 5.57
CA LEU A 368 7.05 11.91 4.13
C LEU A 368 7.92 10.72 3.72
N SER A 369 7.51 9.99 2.69
CA SER A 369 8.24 8.84 2.14
C SER A 369 8.49 8.98 0.64
N GLY A 370 9.34 8.10 0.10
CA GLY A 370 9.64 8.02 -1.33
C GLY A 370 8.87 6.94 -2.08
N ASP A 371 7.83 6.36 -1.47
CA ASP A 371 7.04 5.29 -2.08
C ASP A 371 6.32 5.77 -3.34
N GLY A 372 6.15 4.89 -4.33
CA GLY A 372 5.64 5.22 -5.66
C GLY A 372 6.71 5.60 -6.70
N GLY A 373 7.90 6.03 -6.27
CA GLY A 373 8.95 6.46 -7.21
C GLY A 373 9.51 5.34 -8.09
N ASP A 374 9.47 4.09 -7.64
CA ASP A 374 9.91 2.94 -8.44
C ASP A 374 8.88 2.58 -9.51
N GLU A 375 7.62 2.60 -9.19
CA GLU A 375 6.50 2.32 -10.07
C GLU A 375 6.38 3.38 -11.16
N LEU A 376 6.48 4.65 -10.79
CA LEU A 376 6.33 5.77 -11.73
C LEU A 376 7.48 5.89 -12.73
N PHE A 377 8.72 5.58 -12.31
CA PHE A 377 9.93 5.84 -13.10
C PHE A 377 10.74 4.59 -13.43
N GLY A 378 10.13 3.41 -13.32
CA GLY A 378 10.73 2.14 -13.74
C GLY A 378 11.96 1.73 -12.92
N GLY A 379 11.88 1.85 -11.59
CA GLY A 379 13.00 1.61 -10.69
C GLY A 379 13.31 0.13 -10.45
N TYR A 380 12.33 -0.76 -10.56
CA TYR A 380 12.49 -2.17 -10.22
C TYR A 380 13.35 -2.95 -11.22
N ILE A 381 14.09 -3.93 -10.70
CA ILE A 381 14.90 -4.85 -11.52
C ILE A 381 14.01 -5.72 -12.44
N THR A 382 12.75 -5.92 -12.09
CA THR A 382 11.76 -6.64 -12.89
C THR A 382 11.59 -6.02 -14.27
N TYR A 383 11.56 -4.69 -14.39
CA TYR A 383 11.49 -4.01 -15.70
C TYR A 383 12.75 -4.23 -16.56
N GLN A 384 13.91 -4.45 -15.94
CA GLN A 384 15.09 -4.88 -16.69
C GLN A 384 14.97 -6.35 -17.12
N ALA A 385 14.40 -7.20 -16.27
CA ALA A 385 14.11 -8.59 -16.64
C ALA A 385 13.13 -8.65 -17.82
N ASP A 386 12.09 -7.81 -17.83
CA ASP A 386 11.14 -7.70 -18.95
C ASP A 386 11.83 -7.31 -20.26
N ARG A 387 12.78 -6.39 -20.21
CA ARG A 387 13.60 -6.03 -21.39
C ARG A 387 14.45 -7.20 -21.87
N TYR A 388 15.14 -7.90 -20.96
CA TYR A 388 15.93 -9.07 -21.33
C TYR A 388 15.05 -10.23 -21.81
N HIS A 389 13.83 -10.36 -21.28
CA HIS A 389 12.86 -11.33 -21.75
C HIS A 389 12.59 -11.19 -23.25
N GLN A 390 12.40 -9.96 -23.76
CA GLN A 390 12.23 -9.72 -25.20
C GLN A 390 13.39 -10.28 -26.04
N PHE A 391 14.64 -10.10 -25.58
CA PHE A 391 15.80 -10.68 -26.27
C PHE A 391 15.81 -12.21 -26.19
N MET A 392 15.44 -12.77 -25.02
CA MET A 392 15.39 -14.24 -24.85
C MET A 392 14.37 -14.91 -25.76
N GLN A 393 13.29 -14.22 -26.16
CA GLN A 393 12.30 -14.77 -27.09
C GLN A 393 12.88 -15.05 -28.49
N HIS A 394 13.97 -14.43 -28.89
CA HIS A 394 14.67 -14.76 -30.14
C HIS A 394 15.44 -16.10 -30.09
N LEU A 395 15.69 -16.64 -28.88
CA LEU A 395 16.33 -17.94 -28.74
C LEU A 395 15.30 -19.07 -28.84
N PRO A 396 15.64 -20.20 -29.49
CA PRO A 396 14.78 -21.37 -29.53
C PRO A 396 14.39 -21.86 -28.14
N ILE A 397 13.16 -22.30 -27.97
CA ILE A 397 12.63 -22.77 -26.67
C ILE A 397 13.47 -23.92 -26.09
N ALA A 398 14.03 -24.79 -26.94
CA ALA A 398 14.92 -25.88 -26.53
C ALA A 398 16.19 -25.36 -25.84
N THR A 399 16.78 -24.28 -26.36
CA THR A 399 17.96 -23.62 -25.77
C THR A 399 17.61 -23.02 -24.41
N ARG A 400 16.47 -22.32 -24.28
CA ARG A 400 16.01 -21.74 -23.01
C ARG A 400 15.73 -22.83 -21.97
N LYS A 401 15.11 -23.96 -22.33
CA LYS A 401 14.92 -25.12 -21.46
C LYS A 401 16.26 -25.74 -21.02
N MET A 402 17.24 -25.82 -21.93
CA MET A 402 18.58 -26.31 -21.59
C MET A 402 19.28 -25.38 -20.58
N LEU A 403 19.24 -24.08 -20.80
CA LEU A 403 19.81 -23.08 -19.85
C LEU A 403 19.15 -23.18 -18.48
N LEU A 404 17.83 -23.35 -18.41
CA LEU A 404 17.13 -23.57 -17.15
C LEU A 404 17.60 -24.84 -16.44
N LYS A 405 17.76 -25.97 -17.14
CA LYS A 405 18.31 -27.20 -16.55
C LYS A 405 19.72 -26.98 -16.00
N LEU A 406 20.59 -26.30 -16.75
CA LEU A 406 21.95 -26.02 -16.32
C LEU A 406 21.99 -25.08 -15.08
N SER A 407 21.02 -24.17 -14.96
CA SER A 407 20.97 -23.26 -13.80
C SER A 407 20.72 -23.99 -12.46
N HIS A 408 20.18 -25.20 -12.47
CA HIS A 408 20.00 -26.00 -11.24
C HIS A 408 21.31 -26.44 -10.60
N TYR A 409 22.42 -26.46 -11.34
CA TYR A 409 23.76 -26.76 -10.81
C TYR A 409 24.45 -25.55 -10.15
N LEU A 410 23.84 -24.34 -10.21
CA LEU A 410 24.38 -23.17 -9.53
C LEU A 410 24.29 -23.35 -8.00
N PRO A 411 25.34 -23.02 -7.26
CA PRO A 411 25.34 -23.13 -5.79
C PRO A 411 24.31 -22.18 -5.19
N THR A 412 23.56 -22.66 -4.21
CA THR A 412 22.55 -21.88 -3.49
C THR A 412 23.24 -20.85 -2.58
N SER A 413 22.72 -19.61 -2.55
CA SER A 413 23.24 -18.52 -1.73
C SER A 413 22.10 -17.80 -0.99
N PHE A 414 22.31 -17.53 0.32
CA PHE A 414 21.38 -16.78 1.18
C PHE A 414 21.74 -15.28 1.30
N ASN A 415 22.59 -14.79 0.43
CA ASN A 415 22.93 -13.36 0.39
C ASN A 415 21.77 -12.51 -0.15
N LYS A 416 21.70 -11.23 0.19
CA LYS A 416 20.71 -10.27 -0.30
C LYS A 416 20.55 -10.30 -1.83
N ILE A 417 21.64 -10.55 -2.55
CA ILE A 417 21.66 -10.74 -3.99
C ILE A 417 22.00 -12.22 -4.26
N SER A 418 20.97 -13.07 -4.24
CA SER A 418 21.09 -14.46 -4.66
C SER A 418 21.03 -14.55 -6.18
N TRP A 419 22.20 -14.65 -6.81
CA TRP A 419 22.29 -14.73 -8.28
C TRP A 419 21.67 -16.02 -8.82
N ASP A 420 21.83 -17.13 -8.12
CA ASP A 420 21.23 -18.42 -8.50
C ASP A 420 19.70 -18.32 -8.51
N TYR A 421 19.09 -17.73 -7.49
CA TYR A 421 17.64 -17.51 -7.45
C TYR A 421 17.18 -16.65 -8.62
N LYS A 422 17.83 -15.50 -8.86
CA LYS A 422 17.47 -14.57 -9.94
C LYS A 422 17.61 -15.19 -11.32
N ILE A 423 18.70 -15.94 -11.57
CA ILE A 423 18.93 -16.62 -12.84
C ILE A 423 17.87 -17.71 -13.07
N LYS A 424 17.59 -18.54 -12.05
CA LYS A 424 16.55 -19.59 -12.14
C LYS A 424 15.17 -18.98 -12.41
N GLN A 425 14.80 -17.91 -11.68
CA GLN A 425 13.52 -17.21 -11.85
C GLN A 425 13.42 -16.60 -13.27
N PHE A 426 14.47 -15.90 -13.72
CA PHE A 426 14.51 -15.30 -15.06
C PHE A 426 14.41 -16.34 -16.18
N LEU A 427 15.19 -17.43 -16.09
CA LEU A 427 15.17 -18.49 -17.10
C LEU A 427 13.82 -19.22 -17.13
N ARG A 428 13.16 -19.41 -15.98
CA ARG A 428 11.81 -19.95 -15.92
C ARG A 428 10.80 -19.03 -16.60
N GLY A 429 10.81 -17.73 -16.27
CA GLY A 429 9.95 -16.74 -16.90
C GLY A 429 10.22 -16.61 -18.41
N SER A 430 11.46 -16.82 -18.88
CA SER A 430 11.78 -16.78 -20.30
C SER A 430 11.05 -17.84 -21.15
N LEU A 431 10.47 -18.87 -20.51
CA LEU A 431 9.67 -19.89 -21.20
C LEU A 431 8.20 -19.49 -21.36
N LEU A 432 7.76 -18.42 -20.72
CA LEU A 432 6.40 -17.90 -20.70
C LEU A 432 6.26 -16.76 -21.72
N ASP A 433 5.02 -16.40 -22.06
CA ASP A 433 4.72 -15.14 -22.73
C ASP A 433 5.05 -13.93 -21.85
N PHE A 434 4.99 -12.72 -22.43
CA PHE A 434 5.39 -11.50 -21.71
C PHE A 434 4.56 -11.25 -20.44
N LYS A 435 3.22 -11.35 -20.52
CA LYS A 435 2.32 -11.07 -19.39
C LYS A 435 2.57 -12.05 -18.24
N SER A 436 2.60 -13.33 -18.57
CA SER A 436 2.88 -14.41 -17.60
C SER A 436 4.30 -14.31 -17.02
N ALA A 437 5.30 -13.93 -17.83
CA ALA A 437 6.66 -13.72 -17.38
C ALA A 437 6.73 -12.59 -16.35
N HIS A 438 6.17 -11.41 -16.67
CA HIS A 438 6.15 -10.26 -15.75
C HIS A 438 5.51 -10.62 -14.40
N THR A 439 4.34 -11.25 -14.43
CA THR A 439 3.66 -11.72 -13.22
C THR A 439 4.53 -12.71 -12.42
N SER A 440 5.20 -13.65 -13.11
CA SER A 440 6.03 -14.67 -12.48
C SER A 440 7.27 -14.12 -11.74
N TRP A 441 7.74 -12.89 -12.06
CA TRP A 441 8.87 -12.29 -11.34
C TRP A 441 8.60 -12.06 -9.86
N ARG A 442 7.33 -11.94 -9.46
CA ARG A 442 6.90 -11.68 -8.09
C ARG A 442 6.28 -12.90 -7.41
N GLU A 443 6.07 -14.01 -8.16
CA GLU A 443 5.46 -15.22 -7.60
C GLU A 443 6.34 -15.90 -6.54
N ILE A 444 5.74 -16.19 -5.41
CA ILE A 444 6.30 -16.99 -4.31
C ILE A 444 6.03 -18.48 -4.56
N PHE A 445 4.74 -18.83 -4.74
CA PHE A 445 4.30 -20.15 -5.15
C PHE A 445 3.66 -20.08 -6.54
N ASN A 446 4.29 -20.71 -7.53
CA ASN A 446 3.69 -20.86 -8.84
C ASN A 446 2.59 -21.95 -8.84
N PRO A 447 1.79 -22.09 -9.92
CA PRO A 447 0.72 -23.07 -10.00
C PRO A 447 1.14 -24.51 -9.66
N ASP A 448 2.28 -25.00 -10.17
CA ASP A 448 2.76 -26.36 -9.89
C ASP A 448 3.12 -26.55 -8.41
N GLN A 449 3.74 -25.54 -7.80
CA GLN A 449 4.10 -25.57 -6.39
C GLN A 449 2.87 -25.45 -5.48
N LYS A 450 1.86 -24.68 -5.88
CA LYS A 450 0.58 -24.62 -5.16
C LYS A 450 -0.12 -26.00 -5.19
N LYS A 451 -0.15 -26.69 -6.32
CA LYS A 451 -0.71 -28.04 -6.41
C LYS A 451 0.00 -29.05 -5.50
N LEU A 452 1.33 -28.95 -5.37
CA LEU A 452 2.10 -29.81 -4.47
C LEU A 452 1.83 -29.50 -3.00
N LEU A 453 1.70 -28.20 -2.67
CA LEU A 453 1.44 -27.74 -1.32
C LEU A 453 -0.02 -27.94 -0.90
N TRP A 454 -0.94 -27.67 -1.80
CA TRP A 454 -2.40 -27.67 -1.57
C TRP A 454 -3.07 -28.58 -2.62
N PRO A 455 -3.24 -29.89 -2.35
CA PRO A 455 -3.76 -30.85 -3.33
C PRO A 455 -5.15 -30.51 -3.89
N GLU A 456 -6.01 -29.88 -3.07
CA GLU A 456 -7.36 -29.47 -3.46
C GLU A 456 -7.38 -28.11 -4.20
N TRP A 457 -6.22 -27.50 -4.41
CA TRP A 457 -6.14 -26.19 -5.07
C TRP A 457 -6.68 -26.22 -6.49
N VAL A 458 -7.56 -25.27 -6.78
CA VAL A 458 -8.10 -24.99 -8.12
C VAL A 458 -7.60 -23.64 -8.59
N GLU A 459 -7.29 -23.54 -9.86
CA GLU A 459 -6.88 -22.26 -10.46
C GLU A 459 -8.07 -21.31 -10.50
N HIS A 460 -7.86 -20.10 -10.02
CA HIS A 460 -8.83 -19.02 -10.04
C HIS A 460 -8.38 -17.93 -11.01
N ASN A 461 -9.27 -17.51 -11.89
CA ASN A 461 -9.01 -16.40 -12.79
C ASN A 461 -9.04 -15.09 -12.01
N SER A 462 -7.92 -14.38 -11.98
CA SER A 462 -7.85 -12.98 -11.54
C SER A 462 -8.07 -12.04 -12.73
N LYS A 463 -8.40 -10.77 -12.44
CA LYS A 463 -8.53 -9.73 -13.48
C LYS A 463 -7.20 -9.57 -14.22
N ASP A 464 -7.24 -9.65 -15.54
CA ASP A 464 -6.08 -9.38 -16.41
C ASP A 464 -5.98 -7.87 -16.68
N TRP A 465 -5.23 -7.17 -15.83
CA TRP A 465 -4.99 -5.74 -15.93
C TRP A 465 -4.22 -5.32 -17.19
N PHE A 466 -3.51 -6.24 -17.85
CA PHE A 466 -2.84 -5.95 -19.12
C PHE A 466 -3.81 -5.59 -20.23
N ASN A 467 -5.06 -6.04 -20.15
CA ASN A 467 -6.06 -5.75 -21.18
C ASN A 467 -6.45 -4.25 -21.21
N ASP A 468 -6.36 -3.55 -20.07
CA ASP A 468 -6.67 -2.12 -20.00
C ASP A 468 -5.67 -1.26 -20.80
N VAL A 469 -4.47 -1.76 -21.10
CA VAL A 469 -3.35 -1.06 -21.77
C VAL A 469 -2.67 -1.93 -22.84
N ALA A 470 -3.42 -2.82 -23.49
CA ALA A 470 -2.88 -3.83 -24.40
C ALA A 470 -2.15 -3.25 -25.63
N ASP A 471 -2.50 -2.06 -26.08
CA ASP A 471 -1.91 -1.33 -27.20
C ASP A 471 -0.71 -0.43 -26.79
N CYS A 472 -0.43 -0.31 -25.48
CA CYS A 472 0.72 0.46 -24.99
C CYS A 472 2.05 -0.31 -25.15
N HIS A 473 3.15 0.41 -25.04
CA HIS A 473 4.48 -0.21 -25.01
C HIS A 473 4.58 -1.23 -23.84
N TYR A 474 5.19 -2.39 -24.05
CA TYR A 474 5.22 -3.50 -23.08
C TYR A 474 5.73 -3.11 -21.67
N LEU A 475 6.70 -2.17 -21.55
CA LEU A 475 7.13 -1.65 -20.25
C LEU A 475 6.09 -0.72 -19.59
N ASP A 476 5.32 0.03 -20.39
CA ASP A 476 4.19 0.80 -19.87
C ASP A 476 3.10 -0.14 -19.33
N GLN A 477 2.83 -1.26 -20.06
CA GLN A 477 1.92 -2.30 -19.56
C GLN A 477 2.39 -2.87 -18.22
N ALA A 478 3.67 -3.24 -18.11
CA ALA A 478 4.26 -3.75 -16.89
C ALA A 478 4.14 -2.75 -15.72
N MET A 479 4.46 -1.47 -15.95
CA MET A 479 4.36 -0.41 -14.95
C MET A 479 2.91 -0.15 -14.53
N TYR A 480 1.96 -0.15 -15.47
CA TYR A 480 0.54 -0.02 -15.18
C TYR A 480 0.04 -1.15 -14.28
N VAL A 481 0.37 -2.40 -14.62
CA VAL A 481 -0.03 -3.58 -13.84
C VAL A 481 0.56 -3.51 -12.42
N ASP A 482 1.83 -3.16 -12.29
CA ASP A 482 2.46 -2.97 -10.98
C ASP A 482 1.77 -1.87 -10.16
N MET A 483 1.33 -0.77 -10.79
CA MET A 483 0.57 0.30 -10.10
C MET A 483 -0.84 -0.14 -9.68
N LYS A 484 -1.48 -1.07 -10.43
CA LYS A 484 -2.84 -1.57 -10.12
C LYS A 484 -2.83 -2.74 -9.13
N THR A 485 -1.68 -3.41 -8.94
CA THR A 485 -1.54 -4.60 -8.10
C THR A 485 -0.50 -4.41 -7.00
N TRP A 486 0.78 -4.50 -7.33
CA TRP A 486 1.90 -4.45 -6.39
C TRP A 486 1.93 -3.18 -5.54
N LEU A 487 1.72 -2.00 -6.15
CA LEU A 487 1.68 -0.74 -5.42
C LEU A 487 0.50 -0.70 -4.43
N VAL A 488 -0.69 -1.04 -4.91
CA VAL A 488 -1.94 -0.93 -4.13
C VAL A 488 -2.03 -1.98 -3.04
N ASP A 489 -1.73 -3.24 -3.37
CA ASP A 489 -2.04 -4.39 -2.50
C ASP A 489 -0.86 -4.83 -1.64
N ASP A 490 0.38 -4.43 -1.98
CA ASP A 490 1.58 -4.68 -1.15
C ASP A 490 2.11 -3.38 -0.54
N ILE A 491 2.65 -2.46 -1.37
CA ILE A 491 3.42 -1.32 -0.88
C ILE A 491 2.57 -0.40 0.01
N LEU A 492 1.39 0.02 -0.47
CA LEU A 492 0.53 0.95 0.26
C LEU A 492 -0.15 0.30 1.46
N VAL A 493 -0.54 -0.97 1.36
CA VAL A 493 -1.07 -1.73 2.50
C VAL A 493 -0.01 -1.84 3.60
N LYS A 494 1.21 -2.23 3.26
CA LYS A 494 2.32 -2.29 4.21
C LYS A 494 2.56 -0.95 4.89
N VAL A 495 2.74 0.12 4.10
CA VAL A 495 3.03 1.46 4.63
C VAL A 495 1.92 1.92 5.57
N ASP A 496 0.65 1.79 5.17
CA ASP A 496 -0.49 2.18 6.02
C ASP A 496 -0.55 1.35 7.30
N ARG A 497 -0.51 0.01 7.22
CA ARG A 497 -0.66 -0.87 8.39
C ARG A 497 0.46 -0.69 9.42
N VAL A 498 1.72 -0.70 8.97
CA VAL A 498 2.86 -0.59 9.90
C VAL A 498 3.02 0.80 10.47
N SER A 499 2.73 1.85 9.72
CA SER A 499 2.80 3.21 10.24
C SER A 499 1.68 3.48 11.24
N MET A 500 0.46 3.00 10.93
CA MET A 500 -0.68 3.17 11.82
C MET A 500 -0.64 2.28 13.07
N ALA A 501 0.07 1.16 13.05
CA ALA A 501 0.37 0.40 14.26
C ALA A 501 1.12 1.25 15.31
N HIS A 502 1.74 2.35 14.88
CA HIS A 502 2.42 3.34 15.74
C HIS A 502 1.70 4.71 15.76
N SER A 503 0.51 4.83 15.19
CA SER A 503 -0.19 6.13 15.04
C SER A 503 0.69 7.19 14.35
N LEU A 504 1.48 6.79 13.35
CA LEU A 504 2.33 7.66 12.54
C LEU A 504 1.68 7.82 11.16
N GLU A 505 1.40 9.06 10.75
CA GLU A 505 0.93 9.30 9.38
C GLU A 505 2.09 9.31 8.41
N VAL A 506 2.00 8.50 7.34
CA VAL A 506 2.95 8.54 6.22
C VAL A 506 2.27 9.11 5.00
N ARG A 507 2.94 10.06 4.37
CA ARG A 507 2.53 10.76 3.12
C ARG A 507 3.48 10.42 1.99
N THR A 508 2.95 10.30 0.79
CA THR A 508 3.66 9.79 -0.39
C THR A 508 3.64 10.78 -1.56
N PRO A 509 4.53 11.78 -1.60
CA PRO A 509 4.50 12.84 -2.61
C PRO A 509 4.53 12.36 -4.06
N PHE A 510 5.12 11.21 -4.35
CA PHE A 510 5.12 10.64 -5.70
C PHE A 510 3.72 10.19 -6.16
N LEU A 511 2.79 9.95 -5.23
CA LEU A 511 1.44 9.49 -5.55
C LEU A 511 0.41 10.62 -5.71
N ASP A 512 0.84 11.88 -5.71
CA ASP A 512 -0.02 12.96 -6.20
C ASP A 512 -0.48 12.65 -7.63
N HIS A 513 -1.80 12.58 -7.82
CA HIS A 513 -2.36 12.10 -9.09
C HIS A 513 -1.91 12.92 -10.31
N ARG A 514 -1.59 14.22 -10.13
CA ARG A 514 -1.06 15.09 -11.21
C ARG A 514 0.33 14.60 -11.64
N LEU A 515 1.17 14.23 -10.68
CA LEU A 515 2.48 13.64 -10.94
C LEU A 515 2.37 12.23 -11.52
N VAL A 516 1.43 11.41 -11.02
CA VAL A 516 1.13 10.06 -11.54
C VAL A 516 0.70 10.14 -12.99
N GLN A 517 -0.26 11.01 -13.33
CA GLN A 517 -0.71 11.23 -14.71
C GLN A 517 0.42 11.71 -15.62
N PHE A 518 1.22 12.68 -15.17
CA PHE A 518 2.37 13.15 -15.93
C PHE A 518 3.37 12.01 -16.19
N ALA A 519 3.70 11.22 -15.17
CA ALA A 519 4.60 10.07 -15.30
C ALA A 519 4.04 9.01 -16.25
N ALA A 520 2.74 8.70 -16.20
CA ALA A 520 2.08 7.73 -17.10
C ALA A 520 2.12 8.18 -18.56
N ARG A 521 1.90 9.48 -18.81
CA ARG A 521 1.91 10.09 -20.15
C ARG A 521 3.31 10.27 -20.75
N MET A 522 4.35 10.19 -19.93
CA MET A 522 5.74 10.41 -20.35
C MET A 522 6.24 9.27 -21.27
N PRO A 523 7.07 9.57 -22.30
CA PRO A 523 7.75 8.54 -23.09
C PRO A 523 8.57 7.59 -22.20
N ILE A 524 8.44 6.29 -22.44
CA ILE A 524 9.14 5.25 -21.64
C ILE A 524 10.66 5.41 -21.66
N SER A 525 11.24 5.92 -22.76
CA SER A 525 12.68 6.20 -22.89
C SER A 525 13.21 7.21 -21.89
N TYR A 526 12.35 8.09 -21.34
CA TYR A 526 12.72 9.06 -20.32
C TYR A 526 12.78 8.43 -18.93
N LYS A 527 12.07 7.33 -18.72
CA LYS A 527 12.06 6.57 -17.46
C LYS A 527 13.19 5.55 -17.44
N ILE A 528 13.28 4.74 -18.52
CA ILE A 528 14.26 3.65 -18.64
C ILE A 528 14.99 3.80 -19.97
N HIS A 529 16.31 4.06 -19.89
CA HIS A 529 17.16 4.16 -21.08
C HIS A 529 18.40 3.27 -20.92
N ASN A 530 18.67 2.42 -21.89
CA ASN A 530 19.72 1.41 -21.82
C ASN A 530 19.63 0.57 -20.53
N ARG A 531 20.66 0.59 -19.69
CA ARG A 531 20.69 -0.12 -18.39
C ARG A 531 20.34 0.78 -17.21
N GLN A 532 19.98 2.03 -17.47
CA GLN A 532 19.66 3.01 -16.42
C GLN A 532 18.16 3.11 -16.24
N SER A 533 17.73 3.02 -14.99
CA SER A 533 16.35 3.27 -14.54
C SER A 533 16.23 4.67 -13.93
N LYS A 534 15.01 5.20 -13.85
CA LYS A 534 14.70 6.52 -13.28
C LYS A 534 15.49 7.66 -13.94
N CYS A 535 15.72 7.59 -15.27
CA CYS A 535 16.62 8.52 -15.97
C CYS A 535 16.20 9.97 -15.74
N ILE A 536 14.93 10.29 -15.93
CA ILE A 536 14.41 11.65 -15.76
C ILE A 536 14.45 12.10 -14.30
N LEU A 537 14.18 11.24 -13.32
CA LEU A 537 14.28 11.57 -11.90
C LEU A 537 15.72 11.87 -11.50
N ARG A 538 16.68 11.15 -12.08
CA ARG A 538 18.12 11.42 -11.90
C ARG A 538 18.52 12.75 -12.52
N ALA A 539 18.04 13.05 -13.72
CA ALA A 539 18.33 14.30 -14.42
C ALA A 539 17.74 15.50 -13.66
N SER A 540 16.47 15.43 -13.22
CA SER A 540 15.80 16.52 -12.50
C SER A 540 16.47 16.87 -11.16
N HIS A 541 17.17 15.91 -10.54
CA HIS A 541 17.82 16.10 -9.24
C HIS A 541 19.36 16.14 -9.32
N ALA A 542 19.94 16.14 -10.52
CA ALA A 542 21.42 16.10 -10.70
C ALA A 542 22.16 17.25 -10.02
N ARG A 543 21.53 18.41 -9.91
CA ARG A 543 22.11 19.63 -9.27
C ARG A 543 21.96 19.64 -7.75
N TYR A 544 21.08 18.79 -7.19
CA TYR A 544 20.68 18.87 -5.79
C TYR A 544 21.13 17.70 -4.95
N LEU A 545 21.39 16.55 -5.58
CA LEU A 545 21.75 15.32 -4.89
C LEU A 545 23.20 14.92 -5.14
N PRO A 546 23.85 14.26 -4.16
CA PRO A 546 25.23 13.82 -4.33
C PRO A 546 25.35 12.75 -5.43
N PRO A 547 26.46 12.74 -6.22
CA PRO A 547 26.65 11.77 -7.30
C PRO A 547 26.53 10.31 -6.87
N ALA A 548 26.86 9.99 -5.62
CA ALA A 548 26.73 8.65 -5.06
C ALA A 548 25.26 8.16 -5.05
N VAL A 549 24.29 9.02 -4.73
CA VAL A 549 22.85 8.70 -4.78
C VAL A 549 22.37 8.59 -6.21
N LEU A 550 22.79 9.53 -7.08
CA LEU A 550 22.39 9.54 -8.48
C LEU A 550 22.87 8.31 -9.27
N ARG A 551 23.97 7.66 -8.84
CA ARG A 551 24.51 6.46 -9.48
C ARG A 551 24.10 5.16 -8.80
N GLN A 552 23.47 5.24 -7.62
CA GLN A 552 23.08 4.05 -6.85
C GLN A 552 22.05 3.21 -7.60
N PRO A 553 22.30 1.91 -7.81
CA PRO A 553 21.26 1.00 -8.30
C PRO A 553 20.17 0.83 -7.24
N LYS A 554 18.96 0.51 -7.66
CA LYS A 554 17.86 0.20 -6.73
C LYS A 554 18.26 -0.96 -5.81
N LYS A 555 18.09 -0.75 -4.52
CA LYS A 555 18.16 -1.78 -3.48
C LYS A 555 16.82 -1.88 -2.78
N GLY A 556 16.32 -3.09 -2.60
CA GLY A 556 15.10 -3.32 -1.81
C GLY A 556 15.37 -3.08 -0.31
N PHE A 557 14.37 -2.61 0.41
CA PHE A 557 14.40 -2.46 1.87
C PHE A 557 14.01 -3.77 2.56
N ASN A 558 14.65 -4.89 2.18
CA ASN A 558 14.30 -6.24 2.59
C ASN A 558 15.08 -6.69 3.82
N SER A 559 14.50 -7.67 4.56
CA SER A 559 15.13 -8.36 5.69
C SER A 559 15.87 -9.62 5.24
N PRO A 560 16.88 -10.09 5.99
CA PRO A 560 17.64 -11.32 5.69
C PRO A 560 16.87 -12.59 6.11
N ILE A 561 15.64 -12.78 5.56
CA ILE A 561 14.69 -13.81 5.98
C ILE A 561 15.26 -15.22 5.84
N SER A 562 15.92 -15.54 4.72
CA SER A 562 16.48 -16.87 4.50
C SER A 562 17.53 -17.22 5.56
N TYR A 563 18.31 -16.23 6.01
CA TYR A 563 19.26 -16.41 7.11
C TYR A 563 18.54 -16.61 8.46
N TRP A 564 17.53 -15.79 8.76
CA TRP A 564 16.79 -15.89 10.03
C TRP A 564 16.03 -17.21 10.15
N LEU A 565 15.42 -17.70 9.08
CA LEU A 565 14.72 -18.98 9.06
C LEU A 565 15.66 -20.18 9.25
N SER A 566 16.92 -20.07 8.85
CA SER A 566 17.93 -21.10 9.12
C SER A 566 18.47 -21.05 10.56
N ASN A 567 18.26 -19.93 11.29
CA ASN A 567 18.84 -19.66 12.61
C ASN A 567 17.77 -19.29 13.64
N GLU A 568 17.64 -18.00 13.97
CA GLU A 568 16.85 -17.50 15.12
C GLU A 568 15.33 -17.63 14.97
N LEU A 569 14.79 -17.75 13.75
CA LEU A 569 13.37 -18.00 13.50
C LEU A 569 13.03 -19.47 13.32
N PHE A 570 14.01 -20.36 13.28
CA PHE A 570 13.78 -21.75 12.89
C PHE A 570 12.72 -22.45 13.76
N GLU A 571 12.86 -22.43 15.07
CA GLU A 571 11.96 -23.15 15.99
C GLU A 571 10.52 -22.65 15.84
N LEU A 572 10.31 -21.34 15.95
CA LEU A 572 8.99 -20.73 15.77
C LEU A 572 8.40 -21.06 14.39
N ALA A 573 9.19 -20.88 13.35
CA ALA A 573 8.71 -21.07 11.98
C ALA A 573 8.40 -22.52 11.66
N TYR A 574 9.21 -23.46 12.13
CA TYR A 574 8.96 -24.90 11.96
C TYR A 574 7.68 -25.31 12.68
N GLU A 575 7.54 -24.91 13.96
CA GLU A 575 6.34 -25.20 14.75
C GLU A 575 5.08 -24.66 14.09
N VAL A 576 5.07 -23.38 13.70
CA VAL A 576 3.91 -22.74 13.10
C VAL A 576 3.57 -23.32 11.74
N THR A 577 4.56 -23.53 10.85
CA THR A 577 4.31 -24.03 9.49
C THR A 577 3.92 -25.49 9.43
N THR A 578 4.29 -26.30 10.43
CA THR A 578 3.90 -27.72 10.53
C THR A 578 2.75 -27.96 11.50
N SER A 579 2.13 -26.89 12.03
CA SER A 579 1.00 -26.95 12.95
C SER A 579 -0.21 -27.65 12.33
N GLN A 580 -1.07 -28.23 13.17
CA GLN A 580 -2.31 -28.87 12.73
C GLN A 580 -3.21 -27.87 11.96
N GLN A 581 -3.23 -26.60 12.36
CA GLN A 581 -4.02 -25.56 11.71
C GLN A 581 -3.67 -25.40 10.22
N LEU A 582 -2.38 -25.31 9.87
CA LEU A 582 -1.96 -25.20 8.47
C LEU A 582 -2.02 -26.53 7.71
N THR A 583 -1.71 -27.64 8.38
CA THR A 583 -1.72 -28.96 7.74
C THR A 583 -3.12 -29.52 7.49
N THR A 584 -4.17 -28.86 7.97
CA THR A 584 -5.55 -29.11 7.52
C THR A 584 -5.76 -28.73 6.05
N TRP A 585 -5.08 -27.71 5.57
CA TRP A 585 -5.18 -27.26 4.18
C TRP A 585 -4.01 -27.73 3.32
N PHE A 586 -2.81 -27.80 3.91
CA PHE A 586 -1.56 -27.99 3.18
C PHE A 586 -0.90 -29.33 3.46
N ASN A 587 -0.26 -29.86 2.43
CA ASN A 587 0.48 -31.11 2.52
C ASN A 587 1.72 -30.96 3.44
N LYS A 588 1.67 -31.58 4.62
CA LYS A 588 2.75 -31.55 5.61
C LYS A 588 4.09 -32.01 5.03
N SER A 589 4.09 -33.10 4.27
CA SER A 589 5.33 -33.64 3.67
C SER A 589 5.97 -32.67 2.68
N ALA A 590 5.15 -31.85 1.96
CA ALA A 590 5.69 -30.82 1.08
C ALA A 590 6.35 -29.67 1.89
N ILE A 591 5.77 -29.29 3.04
CA ILE A 591 6.36 -28.29 3.95
C ILE A 591 7.65 -28.81 4.56
N GLU A 592 7.68 -30.04 5.07
CA GLU A 592 8.87 -30.65 5.64
C GLU A 592 10.01 -30.80 4.62
N LYS A 593 9.67 -31.11 3.36
CA LYS A 593 10.63 -31.13 2.25
C LYS A 593 11.24 -29.76 2.01
N MET A 594 10.42 -28.67 2.00
CA MET A 594 10.94 -27.30 1.84
C MET A 594 11.89 -26.94 2.98
N TRP A 595 11.61 -27.33 4.22
CA TRP A 595 12.50 -27.15 5.37
C TRP A 595 13.81 -27.91 5.22
N TYR A 596 13.74 -29.19 4.81
CA TYR A 596 14.92 -30.00 4.58
C TYR A 596 15.84 -29.39 3.52
N GLU A 597 15.27 -28.99 2.37
CA GLU A 597 16.02 -28.35 1.28
C GLU A 597 16.66 -27.03 1.72
N HIS A 598 15.94 -26.20 2.47
CA HIS A 598 16.40 -24.89 2.93
C HIS A 598 17.55 -25.04 3.94
N ARG A 599 17.40 -25.87 4.96
CA ARG A 599 18.41 -26.06 6.00
C ARG A 599 19.70 -26.73 5.51
N ASN A 600 19.60 -27.60 4.52
CA ASN A 600 20.77 -28.23 3.90
C ASN A 600 21.34 -27.42 2.72
N SER A 601 20.88 -26.17 2.51
CA SER A 601 21.33 -25.29 1.43
C SER A 601 21.21 -25.91 0.03
N LEU A 602 20.26 -26.84 -0.16
CA LEU A 602 19.96 -27.45 -1.45
C LEU A 602 19.13 -26.52 -2.32
N TYR A 603 18.21 -25.77 -1.69
CA TYR A 603 17.36 -24.79 -2.33
C TYR A 603 16.96 -23.67 -1.35
N ASP A 604 16.97 -22.39 -1.80
CA ASP A 604 16.46 -21.29 -0.98
C ASP A 604 14.92 -21.25 -1.02
N ASN A 605 14.30 -21.81 0.00
CA ASN A 605 12.85 -21.77 0.23
C ASN A 605 12.44 -20.63 1.19
N GLY A 606 13.34 -19.69 1.51
CA GLY A 606 13.13 -18.67 2.54
C GLY A 606 11.83 -17.88 2.35
N HIS A 607 11.57 -17.35 1.14
CA HIS A 607 10.34 -16.60 0.87
C HIS A 607 9.06 -17.45 1.02
N ARG A 608 9.10 -18.74 0.61
CA ARG A 608 7.96 -19.66 0.74
C ARG A 608 7.66 -20.02 2.19
N LEU A 609 8.70 -20.35 2.93
CA LEU A 609 8.58 -20.66 4.35
C LEU A 609 8.13 -19.43 5.16
N PHE A 610 8.60 -18.24 4.80
CA PHE A 610 8.16 -17.00 5.42
C PHE A 610 6.69 -16.67 5.10
N ASN A 611 6.24 -16.91 3.85
CA ASN A 611 4.83 -16.80 3.47
C ASN A 611 3.95 -17.72 4.35
N LEU A 612 4.31 -19.00 4.49
CA LEU A 612 3.58 -19.95 5.34
C LEU A 612 3.64 -19.58 6.83
N LEU A 613 4.77 -19.09 7.32
CA LEU A 613 4.92 -18.60 8.69
C LEU A 613 3.98 -17.44 8.97
N CYS A 614 3.96 -16.42 8.10
CA CYS A 614 3.07 -15.27 8.27
C CYS A 614 1.60 -15.68 8.20
N LEU A 615 1.23 -16.60 7.31
CA LEU A 615 -0.12 -17.17 7.26
C LEU A 615 -0.49 -17.87 8.57
N GLY A 616 0.37 -18.74 9.09
CA GLY A 616 0.10 -19.46 10.33
C GLY A 616 -0.05 -18.53 11.54
N LEU A 617 0.81 -17.51 11.66
CA LEU A 617 0.70 -16.50 12.72
C LEU A 617 -0.58 -15.65 12.57
N TRP A 618 -0.98 -15.33 11.35
CA TRP A 618 -2.23 -14.65 11.08
C TRP A 618 -3.43 -15.52 11.48
N CYS A 619 -3.43 -16.81 11.11
CA CYS A 619 -4.47 -17.76 11.51
C CYS A 619 -4.64 -17.85 13.02
N GLN A 620 -3.54 -17.91 13.79
CA GLN A 620 -3.58 -17.90 15.26
C GLN A 620 -4.24 -16.64 15.85
N SER A 621 -4.20 -15.53 15.13
CA SER A 621 -4.74 -14.24 15.59
C SER A 621 -6.22 -14.03 15.22
N TYR A 622 -6.68 -14.62 14.11
CA TYR A 622 -7.97 -14.24 13.51
C TYR A 622 -8.96 -15.40 13.32
N LEU A 623 -8.49 -16.65 13.30
CA LEU A 623 -9.32 -17.85 13.20
C LEU A 623 -9.44 -18.58 14.53
#